data_420975119e0741a4bc6a28a860b08536
#
_entry.id   420975119e0741a4bc6a28a860b08536
#
_cell.length_a   1.000
_cell.length_b   1.000
_cell.length_c   1.000
_cell.angle_alpha   90.00
_cell.angle_beta   90.00
_cell.angle_gamma   90.00
#
_symmetry.space_group_name_H-M   'P 1'
#
loop_
_entity.id
_entity.type
_entity.pdbx_description
1 polymer ?
#
loop_
_entity_poly.entity_id
_entity_poly.type
_entity_poly.pdbx_seq_one_letter_code
_entity_poly.pdbx_strand_id
1 'polypeptide(L)'
;ITLLCARMLRHHYSMMGLKQEFQQFNDLADVSLKLIRSETKAEHMYEQLLSQVARSKSYSQELTATAKEYFNQSKELSKYQQSFHLHLLHYRIGLLYYQVIGNYRLTLNLCNRLQVFLKKNSRYRLASREGEIALLKMVCCLYLNDYKNGKQNADEALKFYTQGSNNWFVVLQNYFMLAMHAGKHKQAAEIFEQATGHQRFQYLSDEKSEEWKIYEAYLHYVMPAKTKGKEFKILKFINEVPIYSKDKGGLYPAILIAQLLFMIDRGDEDRIEKNIESLRIFSSRYLSGKKSVRTSIFIKMLRQLINCHFKPEKVKAKAAPYLKKLTESKYGHLTENETMEIIPYEDIWSIILSRMTSKKQGWN
;
A
#
# COMPACT_ATOMS: atom_id res chain seq x y z
N ILE A 1 -19.56 32.22 0.38
CA ILE A 1 -20.73 32.94 0.92
C ILE A 1 -20.26 34.17 1.70
N THR A 2 -19.40 34.04 2.73
CA THR A 2 -18.96 35.17 3.59
C THR A 2 -18.40 36.35 2.76
N LEU A 3 -17.49 36.09 1.81
CA LEU A 3 -16.93 37.14 0.94
C LEU A 3 -18.02 37.87 0.13
N LEU A 4 -18.96 37.09 -0.42
CA LEU A 4 -20.04 37.69 -1.21
C LEU A 4 -20.94 38.60 -0.35
N CYS A 5 -21.37 38.10 0.82
CA CYS A 5 -22.17 38.86 1.76
C CYS A 5 -21.42 40.11 2.26
N ALA A 6 -20.14 39.98 2.60
CA ALA A 6 -19.32 41.11 3.03
C ALA A 6 -19.24 42.21 1.94
N ARG A 7 -19.05 41.82 0.68
CA ARG A 7 -19.02 42.77 -0.46
C ARG A 7 -20.36 43.46 -0.68
N MET A 8 -21.47 42.73 -0.57
CA MET A 8 -22.82 43.31 -0.70
C MET A 8 -23.11 44.30 0.43
N LEU A 9 -22.80 43.91 1.68
CA LEU A 9 -23.02 44.81 2.83
C LEU A 9 -22.09 46.02 2.79
N ARG A 10 -20.83 45.85 2.41
CA ARG A 10 -19.90 46.96 2.20
C ARG A 10 -20.47 47.97 1.19
N HIS A 11 -21.01 47.50 0.05
CA HIS A 11 -21.63 48.37 -0.95
C HIS A 11 -22.85 49.08 -0.38
N HIS A 12 -23.74 48.38 0.33
CA HIS A 12 -24.91 48.96 0.97
C HIS A 12 -24.54 50.09 1.92
N TYR A 13 -23.62 49.84 2.85
CA TYR A 13 -23.17 50.83 3.82
C TYR A 13 -22.40 52.00 3.20
N SER A 14 -21.73 51.78 2.07
CA SER A 14 -21.15 52.85 1.25
C SER A 14 -22.22 53.81 0.73
N MET A 15 -23.33 53.26 0.21
CA MET A 15 -24.46 54.05 -0.27
C MET A 15 -25.17 54.83 0.85
N MET A 16 -25.18 54.28 2.05
CA MET A 16 -25.77 54.92 3.24
C MET A 16 -24.84 55.94 3.90
N GLY A 17 -23.59 56.11 3.47
CA GLY A 17 -22.60 56.96 4.07
C GLY A 17 -22.13 56.57 5.46
N LEU A 18 -22.36 55.29 5.86
CA LEU A 18 -22.03 54.75 7.18
C LEU A 18 -20.60 54.22 7.20
N LYS A 19 -19.66 55.10 7.56
CA LYS A 19 -18.21 54.85 7.44
C LYS A 19 -17.69 53.69 8.30
N GLN A 20 -18.20 53.53 9.53
CA GLN A 20 -17.73 52.48 10.43
C GLN A 20 -18.14 51.08 9.94
N GLU A 21 -19.39 50.93 9.58
CA GLU A 21 -19.93 49.66 9.04
C GLU A 21 -19.29 49.33 7.68
N PHE A 22 -19.09 50.35 6.81
CA PHE A 22 -18.34 50.15 5.57
C PHE A 22 -16.95 49.57 5.86
N GLN A 23 -16.19 50.17 6.79
CA GLN A 23 -14.86 49.68 7.10
C GLN A 23 -14.87 48.25 7.67
N GLN A 24 -15.82 47.96 8.56
CA GLN A 24 -15.98 46.59 9.13
C GLN A 24 -16.17 45.55 8.04
N PHE A 25 -17.06 45.79 7.06
CA PHE A 25 -17.31 44.83 5.98
C PHE A 25 -16.23 44.83 4.91
N ASN A 26 -15.49 45.94 4.75
CA ASN A 26 -14.31 45.97 3.91
C ASN A 26 -13.20 45.06 4.50
N ASP A 27 -12.92 45.18 5.78
CA ASP A 27 -11.92 44.33 6.46
C ASP A 27 -12.32 42.85 6.44
N LEU A 28 -13.62 42.56 6.63
CA LEU A 28 -14.13 41.18 6.54
C LEU A 28 -13.98 40.64 5.11
N ALA A 29 -14.20 41.45 4.07
CA ALA A 29 -14.01 41.05 2.68
C ALA A 29 -12.52 40.73 2.40
N ASP A 30 -11.60 41.57 2.89
CA ASP A 30 -10.15 41.38 2.71
C ASP A 30 -9.63 40.14 3.44
N VAL A 31 -10.08 39.91 4.68
CA VAL A 31 -9.74 38.69 5.44
C VAL A 31 -10.28 37.44 4.71
N SER A 32 -11.54 37.50 4.24
CA SER A 32 -12.16 36.39 3.51
C SER A 32 -11.42 36.08 2.20
N LEU A 33 -11.00 37.12 1.47
CA LEU A 33 -10.24 36.97 0.23
C LEU A 33 -8.86 36.33 0.46
N LYS A 34 -8.17 36.78 1.51
CA LYS A 34 -6.87 36.16 1.92
C LYS A 34 -7.05 34.67 2.26
N LEU A 35 -8.12 34.34 3.01
CA LEU A 35 -8.41 32.96 3.36
C LEU A 35 -8.68 32.11 2.12
N ILE A 36 -9.55 32.56 1.22
CA ILE A 36 -9.86 31.84 -0.03
C ILE A 36 -8.59 31.60 -0.85
N ARG A 37 -7.73 32.61 -1.01
CA ARG A 37 -6.44 32.47 -1.72
C ARG A 37 -5.56 31.39 -1.10
N SER A 38 -5.49 31.35 0.24
CA SER A 38 -4.69 30.37 0.95
C SER A 38 -5.26 28.96 0.80
N GLU A 39 -6.58 28.80 0.88
CA GLU A 39 -7.26 27.50 0.65
C GLU A 39 -7.02 27.01 -0.77
N THR A 40 -7.25 27.86 -1.79
CA THR A 40 -7.02 27.51 -3.20
C THR A 40 -5.56 27.13 -3.47
N LYS A 41 -4.60 27.84 -2.84
CA LYS A 41 -3.17 27.47 -2.96
C LYS A 41 -2.89 26.10 -2.36
N ALA A 42 -3.45 25.80 -1.18
CA ALA A 42 -3.26 24.50 -0.52
C ALA A 42 -3.96 23.37 -1.27
N GLU A 43 -5.15 23.59 -1.84
CA GLU A 43 -5.86 22.66 -2.72
C GLU A 43 -4.98 22.31 -3.94
N HIS A 44 -4.48 23.33 -4.64
CA HIS A 44 -3.62 23.12 -5.81
C HIS A 44 -2.38 22.27 -5.46
N MET A 45 -1.70 22.57 -4.34
CA MET A 45 -0.56 21.78 -3.88
C MET A 45 -0.96 20.32 -3.59
N TYR A 46 -2.09 20.10 -2.94
CA TYR A 46 -2.60 18.75 -2.64
C TYR A 46 -2.92 17.96 -3.90
N GLU A 47 -3.70 18.54 -4.80
CA GLU A 47 -4.14 17.90 -6.05
C GLU A 47 -2.97 17.59 -6.98
N GLN A 48 -2.02 18.53 -7.11
CA GLN A 48 -0.81 18.33 -7.90
C GLN A 48 0.04 17.18 -7.31
N LEU A 49 0.25 17.17 -5.99
CA LEU A 49 1.00 16.11 -5.32
C LEU A 49 0.29 14.76 -5.44
N LEU A 50 -1.03 14.72 -5.23
CA LEU A 50 -1.85 13.52 -5.38
C LEU A 50 -1.75 12.94 -6.80
N SER A 51 -1.87 13.81 -7.82
CA SER A 51 -1.72 13.40 -9.23
C SER A 51 -0.32 12.85 -9.54
N GLN A 52 0.73 13.46 -9.00
CA GLN A 52 2.10 12.99 -9.19
C GLN A 52 2.32 11.65 -8.50
N VAL A 53 1.84 11.49 -7.27
CA VAL A 53 1.92 10.23 -6.51
C VAL A 53 1.17 9.11 -7.23
N ALA A 54 -0.05 9.35 -7.70
CA ALA A 54 -0.88 8.37 -8.39
C ALA A 54 -0.28 7.91 -9.75
N ARG A 55 0.43 8.79 -10.45
CA ARG A 55 1.08 8.46 -11.74
C ARG A 55 2.47 7.84 -11.57
N SER A 56 3.08 8.02 -10.41
CA SER A 56 4.46 7.64 -10.20
C SER A 56 4.58 6.15 -9.94
N LYS A 57 5.16 5.43 -10.90
CA LYS A 57 5.60 4.03 -10.68
C LYS A 57 6.71 3.96 -9.63
N SER A 58 7.27 5.10 -9.25
CA SER A 58 8.36 5.22 -8.29
C SER A 58 8.55 6.68 -7.88
N TYR A 59 8.83 6.91 -6.61
CA TYR A 59 9.05 8.27 -6.12
C TYR A 59 10.47 8.75 -6.42
N SER A 60 10.57 9.79 -7.26
CA SER A 60 11.84 10.44 -7.60
C SER A 60 12.33 11.32 -6.45
N GLN A 61 13.61 11.72 -6.52
CA GLN A 61 14.12 12.74 -5.58
C GLN A 61 13.40 14.07 -5.75
N GLU A 62 13.04 14.43 -6.98
CA GLU A 62 12.28 15.63 -7.30
C GLU A 62 10.90 15.61 -6.65
N LEU A 63 10.13 14.51 -6.79
CA LEU A 63 8.84 14.35 -6.13
C LEU A 63 8.97 14.43 -4.60
N THR A 64 10.03 13.87 -4.04
CA THR A 64 10.31 13.95 -2.60
C THR A 64 10.57 15.38 -2.14
N ALA A 65 11.34 16.14 -2.91
CA ALA A 65 11.62 17.55 -2.64
C ALA A 65 10.35 18.39 -2.73
N THR A 66 9.55 18.22 -3.79
CA THR A 66 8.26 18.91 -3.98
C THR A 66 7.29 18.59 -2.85
N ALA A 67 7.15 17.32 -2.46
CA ALA A 67 6.27 16.91 -1.36
C ALA A 67 6.68 17.55 -0.03
N LYS A 68 7.99 17.63 0.25
CA LYS A 68 8.54 18.31 1.44
C LYS A 68 8.24 19.80 1.41
N GLU A 69 8.44 20.44 0.27
CA GLU A 69 8.18 21.86 0.09
C GLU A 69 6.70 22.18 0.33
N TYR A 70 5.77 21.42 -0.28
CA TYR A 70 4.34 21.60 -0.11
C TYR A 70 3.88 21.35 1.32
N PHE A 71 4.46 20.36 1.99
CA PHE A 71 4.19 20.12 3.42
C PHE A 71 4.59 21.33 4.27
N ASN A 72 5.76 21.93 4.03
CA ASN A 72 6.22 23.12 4.75
C ASN A 72 5.35 24.34 4.44
N GLN A 73 5.03 24.59 3.16
CA GLN A 73 4.17 25.69 2.77
C GLN A 73 2.76 25.58 3.36
N SER A 74 2.16 24.37 3.32
CA SER A 74 0.83 24.14 3.90
C SER A 74 0.82 24.35 5.42
N LYS A 75 1.93 23.99 6.10
CA LYS A 75 2.10 24.24 7.54
C LYS A 75 2.07 25.75 7.84
N GLU A 76 2.80 26.57 7.08
CA GLU A 76 2.79 28.00 7.27
C GLU A 76 1.40 28.61 7.00
N LEU A 77 0.75 28.21 5.92
CA LEU A 77 -0.63 28.69 5.63
C LEU A 77 -1.59 28.34 6.77
N SER A 78 -1.49 27.15 7.37
CA SER A 78 -2.37 26.72 8.44
C SER A 78 -2.10 27.38 9.80
N LYS A 79 -0.91 27.98 10.01
CA LYS A 79 -0.60 28.73 11.24
C LYS A 79 -1.30 30.11 11.27
N TYR A 80 -1.32 30.77 10.13
CA TYR A 80 -1.78 32.17 10.05
C TYR A 80 -3.27 32.31 9.81
N GLN A 81 -3.96 31.23 9.49
CA GLN A 81 -5.39 31.27 9.19
C GLN A 81 -6.11 30.07 9.81
N GLN A 82 -7.11 30.37 10.65
CA GLN A 82 -7.91 29.35 11.32
C GLN A 82 -9.05 28.85 10.42
N SER A 83 -8.70 28.00 9.45
CA SER A 83 -9.68 27.31 8.60
C SER A 83 -9.58 25.81 8.81
N PHE A 84 -10.74 25.18 9.06
CA PHE A 84 -10.81 23.71 9.08
C PHE A 84 -10.26 23.10 7.80
N HIS A 85 -10.59 23.68 6.65
CA HIS A 85 -10.20 23.18 5.33
C HIS A 85 -8.69 23.25 5.12
N LEU A 86 -8.05 24.37 5.49
CA LEU A 86 -6.58 24.51 5.44
C LEU A 86 -5.87 23.48 6.33
N HIS A 87 -6.35 23.28 7.56
CA HIS A 87 -5.78 22.29 8.45
C HIS A 87 -5.94 20.87 7.89
N LEU A 88 -7.12 20.54 7.33
CA LEU A 88 -7.35 19.25 6.69
C LEU A 88 -6.41 19.02 5.50
N LEU A 89 -6.23 20.04 4.64
CA LEU A 89 -5.29 19.97 3.51
C LEU A 89 -3.84 19.79 3.98
N HIS A 90 -3.44 20.51 5.02
CA HIS A 90 -2.12 20.32 5.62
C HIS A 90 -1.89 18.86 6.09
N TYR A 91 -2.87 18.24 6.77
CA TYR A 91 -2.80 16.84 7.13
C TYR A 91 -2.69 15.94 5.90
N ARG A 92 -3.50 16.15 4.88
CA ARG A 92 -3.48 15.35 3.64
C ARG A 92 -2.17 15.45 2.88
N ILE A 93 -1.64 16.66 2.72
CA ILE A 93 -0.31 16.89 2.11
C ILE A 93 0.78 16.18 2.93
N GLY A 94 0.70 16.27 4.26
CA GLY A 94 1.65 15.61 5.14
C GLY A 94 1.61 14.08 5.05
N LEU A 95 0.42 13.49 4.91
CA LEU A 95 0.25 12.05 4.71
C LEU A 95 0.89 11.61 3.38
N LEU A 96 0.66 12.34 2.28
CA LEU A 96 1.32 12.07 0.99
C LEU A 96 2.84 12.22 1.09
N TYR A 97 3.34 13.27 1.75
CA TYR A 97 4.78 13.46 1.96
C TYR A 97 5.41 12.29 2.72
N TYR A 98 4.83 11.88 3.85
CA TYR A 98 5.37 10.76 4.62
C TYR A 98 5.23 9.42 3.90
N GLN A 99 4.21 9.26 3.08
CA GLN A 99 4.07 8.13 2.17
C GLN A 99 5.20 8.10 1.14
N VAL A 100 5.49 9.23 0.49
CA VAL A 100 6.58 9.36 -0.51
C VAL A 100 7.95 9.02 0.08
N ILE A 101 8.22 9.39 1.32
CA ILE A 101 9.50 9.05 1.99
C ILE A 101 9.49 7.69 2.71
N GLY A 102 8.36 6.95 2.68
CA GLY A 102 8.23 5.64 3.31
C GLY A 102 8.36 5.66 4.83
N ASN A 103 7.98 6.75 5.48
CA ASN A 103 8.06 6.85 6.94
C ASN A 103 6.72 6.49 7.59
N TYR A 104 6.44 5.20 7.69
CA TYR A 104 5.17 4.68 8.23
C TYR A 104 4.90 5.08 9.68
N ARG A 105 5.95 5.26 10.49
CA ARG A 105 5.80 5.72 11.88
C ARG A 105 5.29 7.16 11.95
N LEU A 106 5.84 8.06 11.14
CA LEU A 106 5.37 9.44 11.05
C LEU A 106 3.97 9.52 10.40
N THR A 107 3.70 8.68 9.39
CA THR A 107 2.36 8.55 8.80
C THR A 107 1.34 8.16 9.87
N LEU A 108 1.62 7.12 10.66
CA LEU A 108 0.73 6.65 11.75
C LEU A 108 0.48 7.75 12.78
N ASN A 109 1.53 8.45 13.20
CA ASN A 109 1.41 9.58 14.13
C ASN A 109 0.54 10.70 13.55
N LEU A 110 0.71 11.01 12.26
CA LEU A 110 -0.09 12.04 11.61
C LEU A 110 -1.56 11.62 11.46
N CYS A 111 -1.84 10.35 11.17
CA CYS A 111 -3.19 9.77 11.18
C CYS A 111 -3.86 9.93 12.55
N ASN A 112 -3.15 9.64 13.64
CA ASN A 112 -3.68 9.82 15.00
C ASN A 112 -4.01 11.29 15.29
N ARG A 113 -3.14 12.22 14.90
CA ARG A 113 -3.38 13.67 15.05
C ARG A 113 -4.57 14.13 14.22
N LEU A 114 -4.69 13.68 12.96
CA LEU A 114 -5.83 13.97 12.11
C LEU A 114 -7.14 13.43 12.72
N GLN A 115 -7.13 12.23 13.28
CA GLN A 115 -8.30 11.65 13.94
C GLN A 115 -8.74 12.49 15.14
N VAL A 116 -7.79 12.97 15.97
CA VAL A 116 -8.09 13.89 17.08
C VAL A 116 -8.66 15.22 16.57
N PHE A 117 -8.08 15.77 15.49
CA PHE A 117 -8.56 17.00 14.86
C PHE A 117 -10.00 16.86 14.35
N LEU A 118 -10.32 15.74 13.67
CA LEU A 118 -11.68 15.49 13.17
C LEU A 118 -12.68 15.30 14.34
N LYS A 119 -12.29 14.63 15.43
CA LYS A 119 -13.15 14.48 16.62
C LYS A 119 -13.50 15.83 17.25
N LYS A 120 -12.54 16.78 17.33
CA LYS A 120 -12.79 18.13 17.83
C LYS A 120 -13.68 18.95 16.90
N ASN A 121 -13.75 18.61 15.61
CA ASN A 121 -14.53 19.29 14.59
C ASN A 121 -15.66 18.39 14.05
N SER A 122 -16.49 17.85 14.95
CA SER A 122 -17.47 16.79 14.68
C SER A 122 -18.44 17.10 13.53
N ARG A 123 -18.81 18.39 13.33
CA ARG A 123 -19.67 18.85 12.20
C ARG A 123 -19.10 18.58 10.80
N TYR A 124 -17.77 18.35 10.70
CA TYR A 124 -17.08 18.03 9.44
C TYR A 124 -16.68 16.55 9.35
N ARG A 125 -17.12 15.75 10.32
CA ARG A 125 -16.81 14.32 10.38
C ARG A 125 -17.61 13.58 9.31
N LEU A 126 -16.91 12.83 8.46
CA LEU A 126 -17.49 12.00 7.41
C LEU A 126 -17.01 10.54 7.60
N ALA A 127 -17.92 9.59 7.47
CA ALA A 127 -17.59 8.17 7.56
C ALA A 127 -16.46 7.75 6.60
N SER A 128 -16.46 8.30 5.38
CA SER A 128 -15.40 8.02 4.39
C SER A 128 -14.01 8.46 4.86
N ARG A 129 -13.90 9.59 5.57
CA ARG A 129 -12.62 10.06 6.13
C ARG A 129 -12.13 9.18 7.27
N GLU A 130 -13.02 8.73 8.12
CA GLU A 130 -12.67 7.80 9.21
C GLU A 130 -12.21 6.45 8.64
N GLY A 131 -12.90 5.93 7.63
CA GLY A 131 -12.50 4.71 6.92
C GLY A 131 -11.14 4.83 6.24
N GLU A 132 -10.87 5.96 5.57
CA GLU A 132 -9.57 6.26 4.95
C GLU A 132 -8.43 6.27 5.99
N ILE A 133 -8.65 6.94 7.12
CA ILE A 133 -7.66 7.01 8.21
C ILE A 133 -7.41 5.60 8.79
N ALA A 134 -8.46 4.84 9.06
CA ALA A 134 -8.34 3.48 9.60
C ALA A 134 -7.59 2.55 8.62
N LEU A 135 -7.92 2.61 7.33
CA LEU A 135 -7.21 1.87 6.27
C LEU A 135 -5.73 2.26 6.24
N LEU A 136 -5.40 3.55 6.25
CA LEU A 136 -4.01 4.01 6.20
C LEU A 136 -3.23 3.60 7.45
N LYS A 137 -3.86 3.64 8.63
CA LYS A 137 -3.26 3.13 9.88
C LYS A 137 -2.98 1.62 9.80
N MET A 138 -3.90 0.83 9.24
CA MET A 138 -3.70 -0.60 9.00
C MET A 138 -2.50 -0.84 8.08
N VAL A 139 -2.41 -0.11 6.96
CA VAL A 139 -1.28 -0.20 6.03
C VAL A 139 0.04 0.17 6.72
N CYS A 140 0.06 1.21 7.54
CA CYS A 140 1.25 1.54 8.35
C CYS A 140 1.64 0.38 9.27
N CYS A 141 0.67 -0.27 9.92
CA CYS A 141 0.90 -1.41 10.80
C CYS A 141 1.45 -2.62 10.04
N LEU A 142 1.03 -2.85 8.79
CA LEU A 142 1.60 -3.90 7.92
C LEU A 142 3.12 -3.71 7.77
N TYR A 143 3.56 -2.50 7.42
CA TYR A 143 4.98 -2.20 7.21
C TYR A 143 5.80 -2.04 8.50
N LEU A 144 5.12 -1.84 9.63
CA LEU A 144 5.74 -1.81 10.96
C LEU A 144 5.72 -3.18 11.67
N ASN A 145 5.22 -4.22 11.01
CA ASN A 145 5.04 -5.57 11.58
C ASN A 145 4.19 -5.58 12.86
N ASP A 146 3.21 -4.69 12.96
CA ASP A 146 2.30 -4.57 14.10
C ASP A 146 0.93 -5.17 13.77
N TYR A 147 0.87 -6.50 13.77
CA TYR A 147 -0.37 -7.22 13.46
C TYR A 147 -1.54 -6.87 14.39
N LYS A 148 -1.27 -6.72 15.69
CA LYS A 148 -2.34 -6.46 16.68
C LYS A 148 -3.07 -5.17 16.40
N ASN A 149 -2.35 -4.07 16.26
CA ASN A 149 -2.94 -2.78 15.97
C ASN A 149 -3.46 -2.71 14.52
N GLY A 150 -2.78 -3.38 13.58
CA GLY A 150 -3.22 -3.50 12.19
C GLY A 150 -4.58 -4.17 12.07
N LYS A 151 -4.80 -5.29 12.78
CA LYS A 151 -6.10 -5.96 12.85
C LYS A 151 -7.20 -5.04 13.40
N GLN A 152 -6.94 -4.33 14.50
CA GLN A 152 -7.92 -3.39 15.06
C GLN A 152 -8.31 -2.30 14.07
N ASN A 153 -7.33 -1.74 13.34
CA ASN A 153 -7.58 -0.73 12.32
C ASN A 153 -8.30 -1.31 11.09
N ALA A 154 -8.06 -2.58 10.71
CA ALA A 154 -8.81 -3.27 9.66
C ALA A 154 -10.28 -3.43 10.05
N ASP A 155 -10.54 -3.96 11.25
CA ASP A 155 -11.89 -4.14 11.79
C ASP A 155 -12.63 -2.78 11.91
N GLU A 156 -11.92 -1.70 12.22
CA GLU A 156 -12.47 -0.34 12.25
C GLU A 156 -12.78 0.18 10.85
N ALA A 157 -11.87 0.01 9.88
CA ALA A 157 -12.08 0.45 8.50
C ALA A 157 -13.30 -0.24 7.86
N LEU A 158 -13.51 -1.53 8.12
CA LEU A 158 -14.65 -2.31 7.61
C LEU A 158 -16.01 -1.77 8.09
N LYS A 159 -16.08 -1.09 9.24
CA LYS A 159 -17.33 -0.46 9.74
C LYS A 159 -17.77 0.74 8.91
N PHE A 160 -16.83 1.41 8.25
CA PHE A 160 -17.09 2.64 7.50
C PHE A 160 -17.40 2.42 6.03
N TYR A 161 -17.15 1.22 5.49
CA TYR A 161 -17.39 0.91 4.09
C TYR A 161 -18.52 -0.10 3.92
N THR A 162 -19.42 0.17 3.00
CA THR A 162 -20.51 -0.76 2.63
C THR A 162 -19.91 -2.05 2.11
N GLN A 163 -20.36 -3.19 2.62
CA GLN A 163 -19.94 -4.51 2.17
C GLN A 163 -20.11 -4.66 0.65
N GLY A 164 -19.11 -5.20 0.00
CA GLY A 164 -19.09 -5.36 -1.45
C GLY A 164 -18.82 -4.06 -2.24
N SER A 165 -18.52 -2.92 -1.59
CA SER A 165 -17.99 -1.75 -2.27
C SER A 165 -16.50 -1.94 -2.62
N ASN A 166 -16.00 -1.18 -3.61
CA ASN A 166 -14.59 -1.24 -3.98
C ASN A 166 -13.66 -0.98 -2.78
N ASN A 167 -13.98 0.00 -1.96
CA ASN A 167 -13.18 0.31 -0.78
C ASN A 167 -13.21 -0.82 0.26
N TRP A 168 -14.33 -1.51 0.41
CA TRP A 168 -14.42 -2.67 1.29
C TRP A 168 -13.49 -3.81 0.81
N PHE A 169 -13.43 -4.08 -0.49
CA PHE A 169 -12.48 -5.05 -1.06
C PHE A 169 -11.03 -4.59 -0.88
N VAL A 170 -10.73 -3.29 -1.00
CA VAL A 170 -9.39 -2.75 -0.73
C VAL A 170 -8.99 -2.96 0.74
N VAL A 171 -9.91 -2.79 1.69
CA VAL A 171 -9.63 -3.10 3.10
C VAL A 171 -9.32 -4.58 3.27
N LEU A 172 -10.14 -5.48 2.72
CA LEU A 172 -9.90 -6.94 2.82
C LEU A 172 -8.58 -7.36 2.18
N GLN A 173 -8.22 -6.76 1.04
CA GLN A 173 -6.95 -7.02 0.38
C GLN A 173 -5.76 -6.68 1.28
N ASN A 174 -5.74 -5.49 1.87
CA ASN A 174 -4.67 -5.07 2.77
C ASN A 174 -4.68 -5.85 4.09
N TYR A 175 -5.87 -6.25 4.57
CA TYR A 175 -5.99 -7.09 5.77
C TYR A 175 -5.48 -8.50 5.51
N PHE A 176 -5.75 -9.07 4.32
CA PHE A 176 -5.16 -10.33 3.89
C PHE A 176 -3.63 -10.27 3.90
N MET A 177 -3.06 -9.22 3.30
CA MET A 177 -1.60 -8.99 3.29
C MET A 177 -1.04 -8.90 4.71
N LEU A 178 -1.69 -8.15 5.60
CA LEU A 178 -1.31 -8.04 7.00
C LEU A 178 -1.30 -9.41 7.71
N ALA A 179 -2.31 -10.24 7.45
CA ALA A 179 -2.41 -11.57 8.03
C ALA A 179 -1.33 -12.52 7.48
N MET A 180 -1.06 -12.47 6.17
CA MET A 180 -0.02 -13.28 5.53
C MET A 180 1.37 -12.90 6.03
N HIS A 181 1.67 -11.59 6.16
CA HIS A 181 2.95 -11.11 6.68
C HIS A 181 3.18 -11.49 8.15
N ALA A 182 2.12 -11.60 8.92
CA ALA A 182 2.19 -12.01 10.32
C ALA A 182 2.13 -13.53 10.54
N GLY A 183 2.15 -14.34 9.48
CA GLY A 183 2.00 -15.80 9.55
C GLY A 183 0.64 -16.25 10.08
N LYS A 184 -0.39 -15.37 10.07
CA LYS A 184 -1.75 -15.67 10.53
C LYS A 184 -2.59 -16.28 9.42
N HIS A 185 -2.11 -17.39 8.86
CA HIS A 185 -2.67 -18.00 7.66
C HIS A 185 -4.15 -18.41 7.80
N LYS A 186 -4.60 -18.82 9.00
CA LYS A 186 -6.03 -19.10 9.26
C LYS A 186 -6.89 -17.86 9.07
N GLN A 187 -6.45 -16.72 9.62
CA GLN A 187 -7.13 -15.45 9.45
C GLN A 187 -7.11 -15.00 7.98
N ALA A 188 -5.98 -15.18 7.30
CA ALA A 188 -5.88 -14.88 5.87
C ALA A 188 -6.88 -15.72 5.05
N ALA A 189 -7.08 -17.01 5.38
CA ALA A 189 -8.09 -17.85 4.75
C ALA A 189 -9.52 -17.34 4.97
N GLU A 190 -9.86 -16.93 6.19
CA GLU A 190 -11.17 -16.35 6.51
C GLU A 190 -11.43 -15.05 5.73
N ILE A 191 -10.43 -14.18 5.64
CA ILE A 191 -10.52 -12.93 4.87
C ILE A 191 -10.67 -13.23 3.37
N PHE A 192 -9.93 -14.21 2.85
CA PHE A 192 -10.02 -14.65 1.47
C PHE A 192 -11.42 -15.16 1.14
N GLU A 193 -11.98 -16.04 1.98
CA GLU A 193 -13.34 -16.56 1.83
C GLU A 193 -14.38 -15.43 1.93
N GLN A 194 -14.21 -14.48 2.84
CA GLN A 194 -15.09 -13.32 2.97
C GLN A 194 -15.11 -12.48 1.69
N ALA A 195 -13.96 -12.26 1.06
CA ALA A 195 -13.87 -11.49 -0.18
C ALA A 195 -14.43 -12.26 -1.38
N THR A 196 -13.94 -13.49 -1.62
CA THR A 196 -14.26 -14.27 -2.82
C THR A 196 -15.67 -14.88 -2.77
N GLY A 197 -16.22 -15.11 -1.57
CA GLY A 197 -17.59 -15.59 -1.37
C GLY A 197 -18.65 -14.48 -1.50
N HIS A 198 -18.27 -13.22 -1.55
CA HIS A 198 -19.23 -12.12 -1.67
C HIS A 198 -19.76 -12.01 -3.10
N GLN A 199 -21.09 -11.90 -3.26
CA GLN A 199 -21.76 -11.88 -4.58
C GLN A 199 -21.28 -10.74 -5.50
N ARG A 200 -20.76 -9.63 -4.95
CA ARG A 200 -20.18 -8.55 -5.75
C ARG A 200 -18.73 -8.80 -6.19
N PHE A 201 -18.10 -9.87 -5.76
CA PHE A 201 -16.74 -10.20 -6.19
C PHE A 201 -16.63 -10.35 -7.72
N GLN A 202 -17.65 -10.91 -8.36
CA GLN A 202 -17.71 -11.08 -9.82
C GLN A 202 -17.73 -9.76 -10.61
N TYR A 203 -17.99 -8.62 -9.95
CA TYR A 203 -18.01 -7.29 -10.59
C TYR A 203 -16.69 -6.51 -10.36
N LEU A 204 -15.72 -7.12 -9.70
CA LEU A 204 -14.36 -6.53 -9.67
C LEU A 204 -13.77 -6.51 -11.06
N SER A 205 -12.87 -5.54 -11.32
CA SER A 205 -12.11 -5.54 -12.56
C SER A 205 -11.28 -6.84 -12.69
N ASP A 206 -10.98 -7.23 -13.94
CA ASP A 206 -10.17 -8.41 -14.21
C ASP A 206 -8.84 -8.38 -13.46
N GLU A 207 -8.19 -7.21 -13.40
CA GLU A 207 -6.96 -6.99 -12.66
C GLU A 207 -7.12 -7.34 -11.17
N LYS A 208 -8.16 -6.81 -10.51
CA LYS A 208 -8.43 -7.08 -9.10
C LYS A 208 -8.82 -8.54 -8.85
N SER A 209 -9.60 -9.13 -9.74
CA SER A 209 -9.95 -10.55 -9.67
C SER A 209 -8.71 -11.45 -9.75
N GLU A 210 -7.73 -11.08 -10.57
CA GLU A 210 -6.47 -11.83 -10.71
C GLU A 210 -5.53 -11.66 -9.53
N GLU A 211 -5.48 -10.49 -8.89
CA GLU A 211 -4.77 -10.33 -7.62
C GLU A 211 -5.26 -11.39 -6.60
N TRP A 212 -6.57 -11.61 -6.48
CA TRP A 212 -7.12 -12.61 -5.58
C TRP A 212 -6.77 -14.05 -5.98
N LYS A 213 -6.63 -14.36 -7.27
CA LYS A 213 -6.11 -15.68 -7.71
C LYS A 213 -4.65 -15.90 -7.30
N ILE A 214 -3.84 -14.84 -7.31
CA ILE A 214 -2.47 -14.91 -6.83
C ILE A 214 -2.46 -15.15 -5.31
N TYR A 215 -3.32 -14.45 -4.55
CA TYR A 215 -3.46 -14.68 -3.10
C TYR A 215 -3.91 -16.10 -2.78
N GLU A 216 -4.82 -16.67 -3.57
CA GLU A 216 -5.24 -18.07 -3.47
C GLU A 216 -4.04 -19.02 -3.60
N ALA A 217 -3.16 -18.78 -4.58
CA ALA A 217 -1.98 -19.59 -4.79
C ALA A 217 -1.05 -19.59 -3.57
N TYR A 218 -0.75 -18.40 -3.03
CA TYR A 218 0.09 -18.29 -1.83
C TYR A 218 -0.56 -18.91 -0.59
N LEU A 219 -1.86 -18.69 -0.41
CA LEU A 219 -2.60 -19.27 0.70
C LEU A 219 -2.62 -20.81 0.62
N HIS A 220 -2.88 -21.35 -0.58
CA HIS A 220 -2.82 -22.80 -0.82
C HIS A 220 -1.42 -23.37 -0.54
N TYR A 221 -0.37 -22.62 -0.90
CA TYR A 221 1.00 -23.03 -0.66
C TYR A 221 1.32 -23.18 0.84
N VAL A 222 0.87 -22.26 1.68
CA VAL A 222 1.13 -22.30 3.13
C VAL A 222 0.13 -23.14 3.92
N MET A 223 -1.04 -23.45 3.34
CA MET A 223 -2.12 -24.22 3.99
C MET A 223 -2.73 -25.30 3.09
N PRO A 224 -1.94 -26.27 2.61
CA PRO A 224 -2.43 -27.23 1.62
C PRO A 224 -3.56 -28.13 2.11
N ALA A 225 -3.69 -28.35 3.43
CA ALA A 225 -4.67 -29.28 4.01
C ALA A 225 -6.08 -28.68 4.23
N LYS A 226 -6.26 -27.34 4.14
CA LYS A 226 -7.54 -26.69 4.45
C LYS A 226 -8.40 -26.32 3.25
N THR A 227 -7.86 -26.40 2.06
CA THR A 227 -8.60 -26.20 0.79
C THR A 227 -9.42 -27.43 0.38
N LYS A 228 -9.97 -28.15 1.36
CA LYS A 228 -10.89 -29.28 1.13
C LYS A 228 -12.19 -28.76 0.51
N GLY A 229 -12.30 -28.85 -0.82
CA GLY A 229 -13.53 -28.55 -1.54
C GLY A 229 -13.33 -28.05 -2.96
N LYS A 230 -12.29 -27.24 -3.20
CA LYS A 230 -11.87 -26.86 -4.56
C LYS A 230 -10.39 -27.17 -4.67
N GLU A 231 -10.07 -28.25 -5.36
CA GLU A 231 -8.69 -28.57 -5.69
C GLU A 231 -8.07 -27.39 -6.45
N PHE A 232 -7.16 -26.67 -5.80
CA PHE A 232 -6.41 -25.59 -6.47
C PHE A 232 -5.65 -26.22 -7.64
N LYS A 233 -6.04 -25.88 -8.86
CA LYS A 233 -5.45 -26.46 -10.07
C LYS A 233 -4.08 -25.82 -10.33
N ILE A 234 -3.06 -26.27 -9.58
CA ILE A 234 -1.68 -25.78 -9.67
C ILE A 234 -1.19 -25.75 -11.12
N LEU A 235 -1.47 -26.79 -11.90
CA LEU A 235 -1.08 -26.84 -13.32
C LEU A 235 -1.76 -25.75 -14.14
N LYS A 236 -3.05 -25.49 -13.85
CA LYS A 236 -3.80 -24.42 -14.49
C LYS A 236 -3.20 -23.07 -14.10
N PHE A 237 -2.91 -22.84 -12.84
CA PHE A 237 -2.26 -21.60 -12.36
C PHE A 237 -0.88 -21.39 -13.01
N ILE A 238 -0.05 -22.44 -13.12
CA ILE A 238 1.26 -22.36 -13.76
C ILE A 238 1.17 -22.02 -15.25
N ASN A 239 0.14 -22.53 -15.94
CA ASN A 239 0.04 -22.44 -17.41
C ASN A 239 -0.88 -21.31 -17.89
N GLU A 240 -1.87 -20.90 -17.10
CA GLU A 240 -2.95 -20.02 -17.53
C GLU A 240 -3.01 -18.66 -16.81
N VAL A 241 -2.15 -18.40 -15.82
CA VAL A 241 -2.10 -17.05 -15.28
C VAL A 241 -1.65 -16.14 -16.40
N PRO A 242 -2.53 -15.27 -16.92
CA PRO A 242 -2.15 -14.40 -18.00
C PRO A 242 -0.96 -13.56 -17.50
N ILE A 243 0.13 -13.67 -18.23
CA ILE A 243 1.24 -12.74 -18.03
C ILE A 243 0.68 -11.40 -18.49
N TYR A 244 0.22 -10.56 -17.54
CA TYR A 244 -0.18 -9.20 -17.86
C TYR A 244 1.00 -8.51 -18.51
N SER A 245 0.99 -8.56 -19.82
CA SER A 245 2.02 -7.92 -20.65
C SER A 245 2.06 -6.40 -20.45
N LYS A 246 1.03 -5.84 -19.80
CA LYS A 246 0.87 -4.40 -19.50
C LYS A 246 1.29 -4.01 -18.10
N ASP A 247 1.20 -4.91 -17.09
CA ASP A 247 1.69 -4.64 -15.75
C ASP A 247 3.18 -5.02 -15.64
N LYS A 248 4.02 -4.06 -15.93
CA LYS A 248 5.48 -4.21 -15.80
C LYS A 248 5.97 -3.98 -14.36
N GLY A 249 5.09 -3.84 -13.38
CA GLY A 249 5.45 -3.34 -12.06
C GLY A 249 5.37 -4.33 -10.90
N GLY A 250 4.20 -4.77 -10.50
CA GLY A 250 4.01 -5.30 -9.15
C GLY A 250 3.70 -6.80 -9.04
N LEU A 251 2.77 -7.29 -9.85
CA LEU A 251 2.24 -8.65 -9.70
C LEU A 251 3.07 -9.72 -10.39
N TYR A 252 3.76 -9.38 -11.48
CA TYR A 252 4.50 -10.37 -12.27
C TYR A 252 5.58 -11.14 -11.47
N PRO A 253 6.42 -10.49 -10.65
CA PRO A 253 7.32 -11.22 -9.77
C PRO A 253 6.62 -12.12 -8.76
N ALA A 254 5.49 -11.67 -8.19
CA ALA A 254 4.71 -12.47 -7.25
C ALA A 254 4.17 -13.75 -7.93
N ILE A 255 3.70 -13.64 -9.19
CA ILE A 255 3.28 -14.81 -9.98
C ILE A 255 4.44 -15.78 -10.19
N LEU A 256 5.59 -15.30 -10.68
CA LEU A 256 6.76 -16.14 -10.94
C LEU A 256 7.28 -16.80 -9.66
N ILE A 257 7.25 -16.09 -8.53
CA ILE A 257 7.64 -16.66 -7.23
C ILE A 257 6.64 -17.74 -6.81
N ALA A 258 5.32 -17.51 -6.92
CA ALA A 258 4.32 -18.53 -6.60
C ALA A 258 4.49 -19.78 -7.49
N GLN A 259 4.71 -19.63 -8.79
CA GLN A 259 4.98 -20.73 -9.70
C GLN A 259 6.24 -21.49 -9.30
N LEU A 260 7.31 -20.77 -8.95
CA LEU A 260 8.57 -21.34 -8.49
C LEU A 260 8.39 -22.19 -7.23
N LEU A 261 7.60 -21.72 -6.26
CA LEU A 261 7.32 -22.46 -5.04
C LEU A 261 6.71 -23.84 -5.33
N PHE A 262 5.72 -23.90 -6.23
CA PHE A 262 5.11 -25.16 -6.64
C PHE A 262 6.05 -26.06 -7.48
N MET A 263 6.93 -25.48 -8.28
CA MET A 263 7.94 -26.22 -9.06
C MET A 263 8.98 -26.87 -8.11
N ILE A 264 9.41 -26.14 -7.07
CA ILE A 264 10.31 -26.68 -6.04
C ILE A 264 9.67 -27.88 -5.34
N ASP A 265 8.35 -27.78 -5.01
CA ASP A 265 7.64 -28.91 -4.40
C ASP A 265 7.52 -30.14 -5.30
N ARG A 266 7.60 -29.97 -6.62
CA ARG A 266 7.58 -31.06 -7.61
C ARG A 266 8.97 -31.60 -7.91
N GLY A 267 10.02 -30.84 -7.62
CA GLY A 267 11.39 -31.20 -7.98
C GLY A 267 11.69 -31.04 -9.47
N ASP A 268 10.99 -30.14 -10.16
CA ASP A 268 11.16 -29.87 -11.62
C ASP A 268 12.31 -28.87 -11.81
N GLU A 269 13.54 -29.38 -11.77
CA GLU A 269 14.77 -28.55 -11.79
C GLU A 269 14.86 -27.69 -13.05
N ASP A 270 14.51 -28.24 -14.22
CA ASP A 270 14.59 -27.51 -15.51
C ASP A 270 13.63 -26.31 -15.55
N ARG A 271 12.41 -26.49 -15.02
CA ARG A 271 11.44 -25.40 -14.95
C ARG A 271 11.82 -24.37 -13.89
N ILE A 272 12.38 -24.82 -12.76
CA ILE A 272 12.90 -23.93 -11.71
C ILE A 272 13.97 -23.00 -12.31
N GLU A 273 14.94 -23.56 -13.06
CA GLU A 273 16.00 -22.78 -13.68
C GLU A 273 15.46 -21.73 -14.65
N LYS A 274 14.54 -22.11 -15.56
CA LYS A 274 13.89 -21.20 -16.51
C LYS A 274 13.10 -20.08 -15.80
N ASN A 275 12.41 -20.41 -14.73
CA ASN A 275 11.62 -19.45 -13.97
C ASN A 275 12.52 -18.44 -13.22
N ILE A 276 13.60 -18.90 -12.58
CA ILE A 276 14.60 -18.04 -11.94
C ILE A 276 15.26 -17.10 -12.96
N GLU A 277 15.56 -17.60 -14.15
CA GLU A 277 16.13 -16.78 -15.22
C GLU A 277 15.13 -15.72 -15.71
N SER A 278 13.86 -16.07 -15.83
CA SER A 278 12.78 -15.12 -16.14
C SER A 278 12.66 -14.01 -15.07
N LEU A 279 12.73 -14.37 -13.78
CA LEU A 279 12.78 -13.41 -12.67
C LEU A 279 14.00 -12.50 -12.75
N ARG A 280 15.18 -13.05 -13.10
CA ARG A 280 16.41 -12.28 -13.27
C ARG A 280 16.29 -11.25 -14.40
N ILE A 281 15.81 -11.69 -15.56
CA ILE A 281 15.61 -10.83 -16.74
C ILE A 281 14.60 -9.72 -16.40
N PHE A 282 13.49 -10.07 -15.77
CA PHE A 282 12.50 -9.09 -15.32
C PHE A 282 13.13 -8.08 -14.36
N SER A 283 13.85 -8.56 -13.34
CA SER A 283 14.51 -7.68 -12.36
C SER A 283 15.49 -6.72 -13.04
N SER A 284 16.30 -7.18 -13.98
CA SER A 284 17.27 -6.33 -14.68
C SER A 284 16.62 -5.26 -15.56
N ARG A 285 15.47 -5.56 -16.17
CA ARG A 285 14.78 -4.66 -17.11
C ARG A 285 13.85 -3.66 -16.41
N TYR A 286 13.17 -4.08 -15.34
CA TYR A 286 12.05 -3.34 -14.78
C TYR A 286 12.24 -2.95 -13.31
N LEU A 287 13.20 -3.57 -12.60
CA LEU A 287 13.46 -3.33 -11.20
C LEU A 287 14.84 -2.65 -10.96
N SER A 288 15.34 -1.91 -11.93
CA SER A 288 16.59 -1.15 -11.78
C SER A 288 16.40 0.02 -10.81
N GLY A 289 17.23 0.10 -9.75
CA GLY A 289 17.24 1.19 -8.79
C GLY A 289 17.04 0.75 -7.32
N LYS A 290 16.93 1.72 -6.40
CA LYS A 290 16.82 1.49 -4.94
C LYS A 290 15.53 0.78 -4.50
N LYS A 291 14.58 0.54 -5.39
CA LYS A 291 13.19 0.20 -5.10
C LYS A 291 12.87 -1.28 -5.04
N SER A 292 13.73 -2.09 -5.60
CA SER A 292 13.54 -3.55 -5.63
C SER A 292 14.69 -4.28 -4.97
N VAL A 293 15.32 -3.62 -3.99
CA VAL A 293 16.49 -4.17 -3.29
C VAL A 293 16.16 -5.54 -2.71
N ARG A 294 15.02 -5.68 -2.04
CA ARG A 294 14.59 -6.94 -1.42
C ARG A 294 14.38 -8.03 -2.45
N THR A 295 13.60 -7.75 -3.52
CA THR A 295 13.37 -8.71 -4.61
C THR A 295 14.66 -9.09 -5.32
N SER A 296 15.54 -8.13 -5.58
CA SER A 296 16.85 -8.41 -6.20
C SER A 296 17.73 -9.30 -5.31
N ILE A 297 17.71 -9.09 -4.00
CA ILE A 297 18.40 -9.94 -3.02
C ILE A 297 17.79 -11.34 -3.02
N PHE A 298 16.46 -11.44 -2.98
CA PHE A 298 15.76 -12.71 -2.97
C PHE A 298 16.03 -13.53 -4.24
N ILE A 299 16.05 -12.91 -5.43
CA ILE A 299 16.44 -13.57 -6.68
C ILE A 299 17.87 -14.11 -6.61
N LYS A 300 18.81 -13.37 -5.99
CA LYS A 300 20.18 -13.87 -5.76
C LYS A 300 20.21 -15.09 -4.83
N MET A 301 19.32 -15.14 -3.83
CA MET A 301 19.15 -16.32 -2.99
C MET A 301 18.60 -17.50 -3.77
N LEU A 302 17.54 -17.29 -4.57
CA LEU A 302 16.95 -18.34 -5.41
C LEU A 302 17.97 -18.93 -6.39
N ARG A 303 18.86 -18.13 -6.96
CA ARG A 303 19.95 -18.62 -7.84
C ARG A 303 20.89 -19.59 -7.14
N GLN A 304 21.02 -19.52 -5.80
CA GLN A 304 21.85 -20.48 -5.07
C GLN A 304 21.27 -21.90 -5.11
N LEU A 305 19.96 -22.05 -5.36
CA LEU A 305 19.34 -23.37 -5.57
C LEU A 305 20.05 -24.10 -6.74
N ILE A 306 20.18 -23.41 -7.86
CA ILE A 306 20.82 -23.92 -9.09
C ILE A 306 22.34 -24.09 -8.88
N ASN A 307 23.02 -23.01 -8.43
CA ASN A 307 24.47 -22.99 -8.26
C ASN A 307 25.00 -24.08 -7.31
N CYS A 308 24.16 -24.55 -6.40
CA CYS A 308 24.50 -25.60 -5.43
C CYS A 308 23.86 -26.95 -5.76
N HIS A 309 23.29 -27.12 -6.98
CA HIS A 309 22.62 -28.36 -7.41
C HIS A 309 21.62 -28.86 -6.37
N PHE A 310 20.78 -27.94 -5.88
CA PHE A 310 19.73 -28.19 -4.88
C PHE A 310 20.21 -28.92 -3.59
N LYS A 311 21.50 -28.84 -3.25
CA LYS A 311 22.04 -29.42 -2.00
C LYS A 311 21.72 -28.47 -0.83
N PRO A 312 20.81 -28.82 0.14
CA PRO A 312 20.28 -27.88 1.12
C PRO A 312 21.35 -27.18 1.95
N GLU A 313 22.34 -27.92 2.46
CA GLU A 313 23.41 -27.35 3.29
C GLU A 313 24.28 -26.35 2.52
N LYS A 314 24.61 -26.67 1.26
CA LYS A 314 25.38 -25.75 0.41
C LYS A 314 24.56 -24.52 0.05
N VAL A 315 23.28 -24.70 -0.28
CA VAL A 315 22.34 -23.61 -0.57
C VAL A 315 22.22 -22.69 0.63
N LYS A 316 21.99 -23.23 1.83
CA LYS A 316 21.89 -22.48 3.08
C LYS A 316 23.15 -21.65 3.34
N ALA A 317 24.33 -22.26 3.22
CA ALA A 317 25.61 -21.57 3.44
C ALA A 317 25.86 -20.45 2.43
N LYS A 318 25.62 -20.71 1.13
CA LYS A 318 25.85 -19.71 0.07
C LYS A 318 24.81 -18.58 0.06
N ALA A 319 23.61 -18.82 0.52
CA ALA A 319 22.56 -17.80 0.62
C ALA A 319 22.64 -16.98 1.92
N ALA A 320 23.34 -17.42 2.96
CA ALA A 320 23.40 -16.74 4.25
C ALA A 320 23.79 -15.24 4.18
N PRO A 321 24.77 -14.79 3.37
CA PRO A 321 25.12 -13.38 3.25
C PRO A 321 23.97 -12.56 2.63
N TYR A 322 23.21 -13.16 1.72
CA TYR A 322 22.04 -12.49 1.09
C TYR A 322 20.87 -12.43 2.07
N LEU A 323 20.62 -13.50 2.83
CA LEU A 323 19.59 -13.51 3.86
C LEU A 323 19.85 -12.41 4.90
N LYS A 324 21.10 -12.25 5.36
CA LYS A 324 21.48 -11.17 6.26
C LYS A 324 21.15 -9.80 5.67
N LYS A 325 21.53 -9.56 4.40
CA LYS A 325 21.20 -8.30 3.71
C LYS A 325 19.68 -8.10 3.53
N LEU A 326 18.92 -9.18 3.33
CA LEU A 326 17.48 -9.13 3.20
C LEU A 326 16.83 -8.71 4.52
N THR A 327 17.22 -9.31 5.64
CA THR A 327 16.69 -8.95 6.98
C THR A 327 17.06 -7.53 7.43
N GLU A 328 18.20 -7.02 6.99
CA GLU A 328 18.63 -5.65 7.25
C GLU A 328 17.92 -4.63 6.34
N SER A 329 17.37 -5.07 5.20
CA SER A 329 16.65 -4.21 4.27
C SER A 329 15.24 -3.94 4.76
N LYS A 330 14.83 -2.65 4.72
CA LYS A 330 13.45 -2.27 5.07
C LYS A 330 12.50 -2.70 3.97
N TYR A 331 11.26 -3.01 4.35
CA TYR A 331 10.16 -3.07 3.39
C TYR A 331 10.05 -1.74 2.65
N GLY A 332 9.78 -1.81 1.36
CA GLY A 332 9.79 -0.65 0.49
C GLY A 332 8.70 0.37 0.79
N HIS A 333 8.62 1.39 -0.06
CA HIS A 333 7.64 2.47 0.05
C HIS A 333 6.24 1.98 -0.40
N LEU A 334 5.18 2.63 0.10
CA LEU A 334 3.76 2.41 -0.27
C LEU A 334 3.44 2.71 -1.75
N THR A 335 4.26 2.31 -2.71
CA THR A 335 3.92 2.45 -4.12
C THR A 335 3.26 1.17 -4.62
N GLU A 336 2.16 1.29 -5.34
CA GLU A 336 1.47 0.18 -6.03
C GLU A 336 2.37 -0.64 -6.96
N ASN A 337 3.62 -0.21 -7.18
CA ASN A 337 4.57 -0.77 -8.13
C ASN A 337 5.81 -1.41 -7.50
N GLU A 338 5.88 -1.52 -6.17
CA GLU A 338 6.87 -2.40 -5.56
C GLU A 338 6.38 -3.84 -5.67
N THR A 339 7.31 -4.72 -5.98
CA THR A 339 7.02 -6.16 -6.04
C THR A 339 6.30 -6.57 -4.78
N MET A 340 5.06 -7.02 -4.94
CA MET A 340 4.19 -7.36 -3.85
C MET A 340 4.72 -8.59 -3.11
N GLU A 341 5.35 -8.39 -1.95
CA GLU A 341 5.70 -9.49 -1.05
C GLU A 341 4.44 -9.96 -0.33
N ILE A 342 3.76 -10.97 -0.86
CA ILE A 342 2.56 -11.55 -0.25
C ILE A 342 2.90 -12.30 1.03
N ILE A 343 4.06 -12.94 1.04
CA ILE A 343 4.71 -13.51 2.23
C ILE A 343 6.10 -12.90 2.29
N PRO A 344 6.62 -12.51 3.47
CA PRO A 344 7.99 -12.03 3.61
C PRO A 344 8.99 -13.00 2.96
N TYR A 345 9.93 -12.49 2.20
CA TYR A 345 10.89 -13.34 1.49
C TYR A 345 11.73 -14.19 2.43
N GLU A 346 11.97 -13.73 3.65
CA GLU A 346 12.63 -14.50 4.72
C GLU A 346 11.83 -15.76 5.09
N ASP A 347 10.50 -15.61 5.18
CA ASP A 347 9.60 -16.73 5.51
C ASP A 347 9.48 -17.69 4.34
N ILE A 348 9.35 -17.17 3.11
CA ILE A 348 9.39 -17.99 1.89
C ILE A 348 10.69 -18.78 1.84
N TRP A 349 11.83 -18.14 2.12
CA TRP A 349 13.12 -18.81 2.11
C TRP A 349 13.19 -19.95 3.15
N SER A 350 12.70 -19.70 4.35
CA SER A 350 12.62 -20.72 5.41
C SER A 350 11.76 -21.91 5.00
N ILE A 351 10.62 -21.65 4.34
CA ILE A 351 9.73 -22.69 3.81
C ILE A 351 10.46 -23.51 2.72
N ILE A 352 11.13 -22.86 1.76
CA ILE A 352 11.89 -23.53 0.70
C ILE A 352 12.94 -24.49 1.31
N LEU A 353 13.76 -23.99 2.24
CA LEU A 353 14.80 -24.81 2.87
C LEU A 353 14.21 -25.99 3.64
N SER A 354 13.12 -25.80 4.39
CA SER A 354 12.47 -26.86 5.15
C SER A 354 11.96 -27.98 4.23
N ARG A 355 11.33 -27.61 3.10
CA ARG A 355 10.81 -28.59 2.13
C ARG A 355 11.92 -29.33 1.38
N MET A 356 13.01 -28.65 1.04
CA MET A 356 14.19 -29.30 0.46
C MET A 356 14.81 -30.36 1.41
N THR A 357 14.83 -30.06 2.71
CA THR A 357 15.37 -30.96 3.71
C THR A 357 14.46 -32.18 3.94
N SER A 358 13.13 -31.96 3.99
CA SER A 358 12.15 -33.04 4.17
C SER A 358 12.13 -34.04 2.99
N LYS A 359 12.34 -33.55 1.76
CA LYS A 359 12.41 -34.43 0.57
C LYS A 359 13.63 -35.34 0.57
N LYS A 360 14.78 -34.90 1.13
CA LYS A 360 15.95 -35.77 1.24
C LYS A 360 15.74 -37.00 2.13
N GLN A 361 14.82 -36.92 3.09
CA GLN A 361 14.50 -38.07 3.98
C GLN A 361 13.57 -39.09 3.33
N GLY A 362 12.94 -38.75 2.19
CA GLY A 362 12.02 -39.63 1.44
C GLY A 362 12.60 -40.23 0.15
N TRP A 363 13.89 -39.98 -0.15
CA TRP A 363 14.58 -40.47 -1.36
C TRP A 363 15.75 -41.40 -1.04
N ASN A 364 15.73 -42.07 0.14
CA ASN A 364 16.62 -43.21 0.49
C ASN A 364 15.81 -44.49 0.49
#